data_9252f491d4cc7845681547d66a3d4535
#
_entry.id   9252f491d4cc7845681547d66a3d4535
#
_cell.length_a   1.000
_cell.length_b   1.000
_cell.length_c   1.000
_cell.angle_alpha   90.00
_cell.angle_beta   90.00
_cell.angle_gamma   90.00
#
_symmetry.space_group_name_H-M   'P 1'
#
loop_
_entity.id
_entity.type
_entity.pdbx_description
1 polymer ?
#
loop_
_entity_poly.entity_id
_entity_poly.type
_entity_poly.pdbx_seq_one_letter_code
_entity_poly.pdbx_strand_id
1 'polypeptide(L)'
;MDKNVGSKNAPTWQYDIVRGLMCFFIFNCHFLAMFNFPKQSSMVLQYLKASLSNAHLGVIYFFLLSGTVLSLSFLRKKVSIESIPLFLLKRFLRLLPPIFFSLLVTYLLMRSHLIYVDNLGQTVSLNSWAKTLYCFTPSELSPLKDVFDTYILGHSGYNPNLWIIRFEFLVPILILLTYKLIKYRITRYSIFILTAVVMGGYILMGIDKMLLFSYVLMFFLGLIVAYRASIDTPSSQKIKWMTFAAMVLWCISVIFNDSVNRLIDMILSSLLLLVMYHKTFAGIKILAKVPFVKTLGKISYEFFVYHLCVIASLSCWIFLQLYSECGYYIALLITYICTVIIVFALSWVSYYLTLKYYNPILKKFV
;
A
#
# COMPACT_ATOMS: atom_id res chain seq x y z
N MET A 1 21.04 -29.34 -14.88
CA MET A 1 21.74 -29.01 -13.62
C MET A 1 20.74 -28.34 -12.68
N ASP A 2 19.89 -29.15 -12.05
CA ASP A 2 18.97 -28.71 -11.01
C ASP A 2 19.71 -28.73 -9.67
N LYS A 3 20.46 -27.65 -9.40
CA LYS A 3 20.96 -27.42 -8.03
C LYS A 3 19.77 -26.93 -7.21
N ASN A 4 19.41 -27.73 -6.20
CA ASN A 4 18.49 -27.42 -5.11
C ASN A 4 18.38 -25.93 -4.86
N VAL A 5 17.25 -25.31 -5.25
CA VAL A 5 16.84 -24.01 -4.78
C VAL A 5 16.62 -24.16 -3.29
N GLY A 6 17.64 -23.80 -2.52
CA GLY A 6 17.74 -24.05 -1.10
C GLY A 6 16.53 -23.48 -0.36
N SER A 7 15.86 -24.32 0.36
CA SER A 7 14.73 -24.07 1.24
C SER A 7 15.11 -23.29 2.50
N LYS A 8 15.68 -22.11 2.37
CA LYS A 8 15.67 -21.15 3.48
C LYS A 8 14.34 -20.40 3.38
N ASN A 9 13.38 -20.79 4.23
CA ASN A 9 12.19 -20.00 4.46
C ASN A 9 12.62 -18.59 4.85
N ALA A 10 12.62 -17.66 3.86
CA ALA A 10 12.88 -16.26 4.16
C ALA A 10 11.82 -15.82 5.20
N PRO A 11 12.22 -15.16 6.28
CA PRO A 11 11.29 -14.75 7.31
C PRO A 11 10.35 -13.69 6.75
N THR A 12 9.11 -14.08 6.43
CA THR A 12 8.10 -13.20 5.82
C THR A 12 7.64 -12.09 6.78
N TRP A 13 7.80 -12.28 8.09
CA TRP A 13 7.39 -11.30 9.10
C TRP A 13 8.06 -9.92 8.94
N GLN A 14 9.27 -9.85 8.36
CA GLN A 14 9.95 -8.58 8.11
C GLN A 14 9.20 -7.74 7.07
N TYR A 15 8.70 -8.40 6.02
CA TYR A 15 7.89 -7.75 5.00
C TYR A 15 6.58 -7.22 5.59
N ASP A 16 5.98 -7.95 6.54
CA ASP A 16 4.77 -7.51 7.21
C ASP A 16 5.02 -6.25 8.06
N ILE A 17 6.12 -6.18 8.82
CA ILE A 17 6.49 -5.00 9.60
C ILE A 17 6.63 -3.77 8.70
N VAL A 18 7.41 -3.89 7.62
CA VAL A 18 7.63 -2.75 6.72
C VAL A 18 6.35 -2.39 5.98
N ARG A 19 5.54 -3.38 5.57
CA ARG A 19 4.22 -3.15 4.97
C ARG A 19 3.31 -2.34 5.90
N GLY A 20 3.29 -2.65 7.19
CA GLY A 20 2.55 -1.88 8.18
C GLY A 20 3.00 -0.42 8.26
N LEU A 21 4.32 -0.18 8.30
CA LEU A 21 4.87 1.18 8.32
C LEU A 21 4.54 1.95 7.03
N MET A 22 4.64 1.32 5.87
CA MET A 22 4.29 1.95 4.59
C MET A 22 2.79 2.30 4.52
N CYS A 23 1.94 1.43 5.06
CA CYS A 23 0.51 1.72 5.20
C CYS A 23 0.27 2.92 6.12
N PHE A 24 1.02 3.03 7.20
CA PHE A 24 0.92 4.16 8.12
C PHE A 24 1.39 5.48 7.47
N PHE A 25 2.39 5.44 6.59
CA PHE A 25 2.79 6.63 5.81
C PHE A 25 1.70 7.10 4.86
N ILE A 26 1.00 6.16 4.19
CA ILE A 26 -0.15 6.50 3.34
C ILE A 26 -1.27 7.14 4.17
N PHE A 27 -1.59 6.56 5.32
CA PHE A 27 -2.56 7.12 6.26
C PHE A 27 -2.18 8.55 6.68
N ASN A 28 -0.94 8.77 7.10
CA ASN A 28 -0.47 10.09 7.50
C ASN A 28 -0.58 11.11 6.36
N CYS A 29 -0.24 10.72 5.13
CA CYS A 29 -0.39 11.57 3.96
C CYS A 29 -1.84 12.00 3.77
N HIS A 30 -2.78 11.05 3.79
CA HIS A 30 -4.20 11.33 3.60
C HIS A 30 -4.78 12.16 4.75
N PHE A 31 -4.40 11.85 6.00
CA PHE A 31 -4.82 12.64 7.16
C PHE A 31 -4.33 14.08 7.06
N LEU A 32 -3.04 14.29 6.85
CA LEU A 32 -2.47 15.64 6.75
C LEU A 32 -2.99 16.42 5.54
N ALA A 33 -3.32 15.73 4.44
CA ALA A 33 -3.93 16.34 3.27
C ALA A 33 -5.39 16.74 3.52
N MET A 34 -6.18 15.91 4.23
CA MET A 34 -7.58 16.19 4.55
C MET A 34 -7.70 17.46 5.39
N PHE A 35 -6.90 17.57 6.45
CA PHE A 35 -6.93 18.74 7.35
C PHE A 35 -6.06 19.92 6.88
N ASN A 36 -5.53 19.86 5.65
CA ASN A 36 -4.70 20.90 5.05
C ASN A 36 -3.58 21.37 5.99
N PHE A 37 -2.81 20.42 6.51
CA PHE A 37 -1.72 20.71 7.44
C PHE A 37 -0.77 21.74 6.84
N PRO A 38 -0.55 22.90 7.47
CA PRO A 38 0.17 24.01 6.88
C PRO A 38 1.63 23.67 6.58
N LYS A 39 2.20 24.36 5.59
CA LYS A 39 3.63 24.30 5.33
C LYS A 39 4.38 24.83 6.55
N GLN A 40 5.29 24.02 7.06
CA GLN A 40 6.09 24.41 8.23
C GLN A 40 7.21 25.35 7.80
N SER A 41 7.47 26.38 8.62
CA SER A 41 8.64 27.26 8.46
C SER A 41 9.96 26.57 8.85
N SER A 42 9.91 25.64 9.78
CA SER A 42 11.09 24.85 10.21
C SER A 42 11.41 23.74 9.21
N MET A 43 12.64 23.71 8.69
CA MET A 43 13.15 22.64 7.83
C MET A 43 13.05 21.27 8.49
N VAL A 44 13.35 21.18 9.80
CA VAL A 44 13.27 19.93 10.56
C VAL A 44 11.85 19.35 10.55
N LEU A 45 10.83 20.18 10.78
CA LEU A 45 9.44 19.73 10.74
C LEU A 45 8.99 19.37 9.33
N GLN A 46 9.49 20.05 8.29
CA GLN A 46 9.23 19.66 6.90
C GLN A 46 9.81 18.28 6.59
N TYR A 47 11.06 17.99 6.99
CA TYR A 47 11.67 16.68 6.80
C TYR A 47 10.98 15.58 7.59
N LEU A 48 10.60 15.84 8.85
CA LEU A 48 9.82 14.87 9.64
C LEU A 48 8.48 14.55 8.99
N LYS A 49 7.76 15.57 8.53
CA LYS A 49 6.50 15.39 7.78
C LYS A 49 6.74 14.55 6.52
N ALA A 50 7.72 14.92 5.68
CA ALA A 50 8.03 14.21 4.45
C ALA A 50 8.43 12.75 4.72
N SER A 51 9.22 12.50 5.77
CA SER A 51 9.65 11.15 6.16
C SER A 51 8.50 10.25 6.60
N LEU A 52 7.50 10.81 7.31
CA LEU A 52 6.42 10.03 7.92
C LEU A 52 5.15 9.98 7.07
N SER A 53 5.06 10.76 5.99
CA SER A 53 3.90 10.83 5.10
C SER A 53 4.23 10.62 3.61
N ASN A 54 5.32 9.89 3.30
CA ASN A 54 5.66 9.53 1.93
C ASN A 54 4.74 8.42 1.42
N ALA A 55 3.54 8.82 0.93
CA ALA A 55 2.57 7.87 0.38
C ALA A 55 3.06 7.21 -0.91
N HIS A 56 3.88 7.90 -1.73
CA HIS A 56 4.41 7.34 -2.96
C HIS A 56 5.32 6.14 -2.69
N LEU A 57 6.25 6.28 -1.73
CA LEU A 57 7.07 5.17 -1.27
C LEU A 57 6.20 4.00 -0.78
N GLY A 58 5.16 4.29 0.00
CA GLY A 58 4.21 3.29 0.49
C GLY A 58 3.57 2.49 -0.64
N VAL A 59 2.99 3.17 -1.63
CA VAL A 59 2.31 2.55 -2.78
C VAL A 59 3.30 1.74 -3.63
N ILE A 60 4.47 2.30 -3.95
CA ILE A 60 5.52 1.63 -4.72
C ILE A 60 5.99 0.36 -4.02
N TYR A 61 6.23 0.46 -2.69
CA TYR A 61 6.60 -0.70 -1.89
C TYR A 61 5.53 -1.80 -1.91
N PHE A 62 4.24 -1.45 -1.82
CA PHE A 62 3.14 -2.41 -1.91
C PHE A 62 3.15 -3.19 -3.22
N PHE A 63 3.28 -2.52 -4.36
CA PHE A 63 3.30 -3.17 -5.66
C PHE A 63 4.52 -4.09 -5.83
N LEU A 64 5.70 -3.62 -5.48
CA LEU A 64 6.93 -4.41 -5.51
C LEU A 64 6.86 -5.61 -4.56
N LEU A 65 6.37 -5.42 -3.34
CA LEU A 65 6.19 -6.48 -2.35
C LEU A 65 5.21 -7.55 -2.86
N SER A 66 4.06 -7.12 -3.38
CA SER A 66 3.05 -8.04 -3.93
C SER A 66 3.62 -8.88 -5.07
N GLY A 67 4.35 -8.25 -6.00
CA GLY A 67 5.07 -8.95 -7.08
C GLY A 67 6.12 -9.91 -6.52
N THR A 68 6.90 -9.50 -5.51
CA THR A 68 7.95 -10.31 -4.89
C THR A 68 7.37 -11.54 -4.18
N VAL A 69 6.42 -11.35 -3.28
CA VAL A 69 5.84 -12.45 -2.47
C VAL A 69 5.10 -13.46 -3.34
N LEU A 70 4.34 -12.96 -4.32
CA LEU A 70 3.63 -13.79 -5.28
C LEU A 70 4.59 -14.64 -6.11
N SER A 71 5.63 -14.01 -6.64
CA SER A 71 6.64 -14.66 -7.48
C SER A 71 7.46 -15.68 -6.70
N LEU A 72 7.83 -15.39 -5.44
CA LEU A 72 8.47 -16.38 -4.57
C LEU A 72 7.60 -17.62 -4.37
N SER A 73 6.28 -17.43 -4.26
CA SER A 73 5.33 -18.56 -4.16
C SER A 73 5.33 -19.39 -5.45
N PHE A 74 5.32 -18.75 -6.62
CA PHE A 74 5.30 -19.47 -7.92
C PHE A 74 6.64 -20.12 -8.25
N LEU A 75 7.76 -19.50 -7.90
CA LEU A 75 9.09 -20.07 -8.09
C LEU A 75 9.32 -21.32 -7.22
N ARG A 76 8.69 -21.37 -6.03
CA ARG A 76 8.78 -22.51 -5.11
C ARG A 76 7.80 -23.64 -5.45
N LYS A 77 6.57 -23.28 -5.80
CA LYS A 77 5.51 -24.22 -6.17
C LYS A 77 5.38 -24.20 -7.68
N LYS A 78 5.65 -25.29 -8.38
CA LYS A 78 5.38 -25.39 -9.83
C LYS A 78 3.87 -25.23 -10.06
N VAL A 79 3.41 -24.00 -10.25
CA VAL A 79 2.00 -23.69 -10.46
C VAL A 79 1.63 -23.96 -11.93
N SER A 80 0.54 -24.67 -12.15
CA SER A 80 -0.03 -24.93 -13.49
C SER A 80 -0.93 -23.81 -13.96
N ILE A 81 -1.02 -23.58 -15.27
CA ILE A 81 -1.94 -22.62 -15.89
C ILE A 81 -3.40 -23.04 -15.62
N GLU A 82 -3.69 -24.32 -15.55
CA GLU A 82 -5.02 -24.87 -15.26
C GLU A 82 -5.56 -24.43 -13.88
N SER A 83 -4.68 -24.01 -12.98
CA SER A 83 -5.06 -23.49 -11.65
C SER A 83 -5.44 -22.02 -11.63
N ILE A 84 -5.40 -21.29 -12.77
CA ILE A 84 -5.68 -19.84 -12.82
C ILE A 84 -7.08 -19.49 -12.30
N PRO A 85 -8.18 -20.14 -12.74
CA PRO A 85 -9.52 -19.77 -12.27
C PRO A 85 -9.64 -19.95 -10.74
N LEU A 86 -9.13 -21.05 -10.21
CA LEU A 86 -9.14 -21.32 -8.76
C LEU A 86 -8.27 -20.31 -8.01
N PHE A 87 -7.11 -19.97 -8.55
CA PHE A 87 -6.22 -18.95 -7.97
C PHE A 87 -6.92 -17.58 -7.91
N LEU A 88 -7.60 -17.17 -8.99
CA LEU A 88 -8.34 -15.92 -9.04
C LEU A 88 -9.52 -15.92 -8.06
N LEU A 89 -10.28 -17.01 -8.02
CA LEU A 89 -11.38 -17.14 -7.07
C LEU A 89 -10.89 -17.03 -5.62
N LYS A 90 -9.83 -17.75 -5.26
CA LYS A 90 -9.20 -17.65 -3.92
C LYS A 90 -8.78 -16.22 -3.60
N ARG A 91 -8.17 -15.54 -4.56
CA ARG A 91 -7.69 -14.18 -4.39
C ARG A 91 -8.85 -13.19 -4.25
N PHE A 92 -9.86 -13.29 -5.12
CA PHE A 92 -11.09 -12.51 -5.03
C PHE A 92 -11.74 -12.66 -3.64
N LEU A 93 -12.03 -13.88 -3.26
CA LEU A 93 -12.69 -14.17 -1.99
C LEU A 93 -11.85 -13.71 -0.78
N ARG A 94 -10.53 -13.83 -0.85
CA ARG A 94 -9.64 -13.38 0.24
C ARG A 94 -9.70 -11.86 0.46
N LEU A 95 -9.79 -11.07 -0.61
CA LEU A 95 -9.81 -9.61 -0.54
C LEU A 95 -11.20 -9.05 -0.25
N LEU A 96 -12.26 -9.81 -0.57
CA LEU A 96 -13.64 -9.35 -0.56
C LEU A 96 -14.16 -8.84 0.79
N PRO A 97 -13.98 -9.52 1.94
CA PRO A 97 -14.65 -9.12 3.16
C PRO A 97 -14.33 -7.68 3.61
N PRO A 98 -13.06 -7.26 3.79
CA PRO A 98 -12.79 -5.90 4.22
C PRO A 98 -13.20 -4.86 3.17
N ILE A 99 -13.09 -5.16 1.86
CA ILE A 99 -13.56 -4.27 0.79
C ILE A 99 -15.07 -4.09 0.91
N PHE A 100 -15.84 -5.18 0.92
CA PHE A 100 -17.30 -5.12 0.98
C PHE A 100 -17.80 -4.36 2.22
N PHE A 101 -17.24 -4.64 3.39
CA PHE A 101 -17.60 -3.94 4.62
C PHE A 101 -17.21 -2.46 4.58
N SER A 102 -16.08 -2.10 4.02
CA SER A 102 -15.67 -0.70 3.84
C SER A 102 -16.66 0.06 2.96
N LEU A 103 -17.05 -0.52 1.82
CA LEU A 103 -18.01 0.08 0.89
C LEU A 103 -19.40 0.21 1.53
N LEU A 104 -19.86 -0.84 2.23
CA LEU A 104 -21.13 -0.83 2.94
C LEU A 104 -21.18 0.23 4.04
N VAL A 105 -20.13 0.31 4.88
CA VAL A 105 -20.04 1.31 5.94
C VAL A 105 -20.03 2.71 5.35
N THR A 106 -19.23 2.97 4.33
CA THR A 106 -19.20 4.30 3.69
C THR A 106 -20.55 4.65 3.05
N TYR A 107 -21.20 3.69 2.39
CA TYR A 107 -22.55 3.89 1.87
C TYR A 107 -23.54 4.30 2.96
N LEU A 108 -23.55 3.58 4.10
CA LEU A 108 -24.42 3.91 5.23
C LEU A 108 -24.10 5.29 5.81
N LEU A 109 -22.82 5.63 5.98
CA LEU A 109 -22.40 6.96 6.45
C LEU A 109 -22.87 8.08 5.52
N MET A 110 -22.78 7.88 4.20
CA MET A 110 -23.26 8.85 3.21
C MET A 110 -24.80 8.99 3.26
N ARG A 111 -25.51 7.87 3.35
CA ARG A 111 -27.01 7.88 3.46
C ARG A 111 -27.49 8.55 4.74
N SER A 112 -26.72 8.47 5.81
CA SER A 112 -27.00 9.09 7.10
C SER A 112 -26.42 10.51 7.24
N HIS A 113 -25.86 11.09 6.18
CA HIS A 113 -25.22 12.42 6.18
C HIS A 113 -24.08 12.55 7.23
N LEU A 114 -23.34 11.45 7.45
CA LEU A 114 -22.24 11.39 8.41
C LEU A 114 -20.84 11.51 7.75
N ILE A 115 -20.78 11.99 6.51
CA ILE A 115 -19.56 12.41 5.84
C ILE A 115 -19.43 13.92 5.97
N TYR A 116 -18.37 14.38 6.63
CA TYR A 116 -18.21 15.77 7.05
C TYR A 116 -17.14 16.54 6.26
N VAL A 117 -16.74 16.07 5.08
CA VAL A 117 -15.71 16.70 4.26
C VAL A 117 -16.14 18.10 3.82
N ASP A 118 -17.39 18.27 3.38
CA ASP A 118 -17.92 19.58 2.97
C ASP A 118 -17.99 20.56 4.15
N ASN A 119 -18.45 20.10 5.31
CA ASN A 119 -18.46 20.91 6.52
C ASN A 119 -17.04 21.34 6.94
N LEU A 120 -16.07 20.41 6.84
CA LEU A 120 -14.67 20.73 7.07
C LEU A 120 -14.17 21.81 6.09
N GLY A 121 -14.59 21.75 4.82
CA GLY A 121 -14.25 22.73 3.79
C GLY A 121 -14.74 24.14 4.06
N GLN A 122 -15.78 24.30 4.87
CA GLN A 122 -16.27 25.60 5.33
C GLN A 122 -15.42 26.18 6.47
N THR A 123 -14.70 25.32 7.21
CA THR A 123 -13.90 25.71 8.37
C THR A 123 -12.42 25.87 8.03
N VAL A 124 -11.87 24.96 7.22
CA VAL A 124 -10.50 24.98 6.76
C VAL A 124 -10.44 24.88 5.24
N SER A 125 -9.46 25.58 4.62
CA SER A 125 -9.27 25.49 3.17
C SER A 125 -8.83 24.09 2.77
N LEU A 126 -9.70 23.31 2.10
CA LEU A 126 -9.35 21.99 1.59
C LEU A 126 -8.41 22.09 0.39
N ASN A 127 -7.47 21.14 0.30
CA ASN A 127 -6.66 20.99 -0.92
C ASN A 127 -7.48 20.35 -2.07
N SER A 128 -6.94 20.38 -3.30
CA SER A 128 -7.63 19.89 -4.49
C SER A 128 -8.02 18.42 -4.37
N TRP A 129 -7.18 17.58 -3.77
CA TRP A 129 -7.46 16.16 -3.56
C TRP A 129 -8.64 15.95 -2.59
N ALA A 130 -8.66 16.63 -1.45
CA ALA A 130 -9.75 16.51 -0.48
C ALA A 130 -11.09 16.99 -1.07
N LYS A 131 -11.06 18.02 -1.92
CA LYS A 131 -12.26 18.53 -2.62
C LYS A 131 -12.88 17.55 -3.59
N THR A 132 -12.11 16.60 -4.14
CA THR A 132 -12.62 15.59 -5.08
C THR A 132 -13.17 14.33 -4.39
N LEU A 133 -13.00 14.22 -3.07
CA LEU A 133 -13.50 13.08 -2.32
C LEU A 133 -15.01 13.20 -2.05
N TYR A 134 -15.72 12.08 -2.21
CA TYR A 134 -17.14 11.96 -1.88
C TYR A 134 -18.06 12.98 -2.57
N CYS A 135 -17.76 13.31 -3.86
CA CYS A 135 -18.50 14.28 -4.66
C CYS A 135 -19.80 13.75 -5.29
N PHE A 136 -20.17 12.49 -5.03
CA PHE A 136 -21.36 11.87 -5.64
C PHE A 136 -22.41 11.53 -4.59
N THR A 137 -23.66 11.40 -5.04
CA THR A 137 -24.79 11.04 -4.17
C THR A 137 -24.93 9.52 -4.01
N PRO A 138 -25.23 9.00 -2.82
CA PRO A 138 -25.39 7.56 -2.59
C PRO A 138 -26.48 6.89 -3.42
N SER A 139 -27.43 7.68 -3.94
CA SER A 139 -28.52 7.19 -4.80
C SER A 139 -28.05 6.75 -6.19
N GLU A 140 -26.89 7.19 -6.63
CA GLU A 140 -26.35 6.92 -7.96
C GLU A 140 -25.60 5.60 -8.06
N LEU A 141 -25.19 5.02 -6.92
CA LEU A 141 -24.37 3.82 -6.88
C LEU A 141 -24.95 2.74 -5.97
N SER A 142 -24.93 1.50 -6.46
CA SER A 142 -25.15 0.31 -5.63
C SER A 142 -23.83 -0.15 -5.02
N PRO A 143 -23.76 -0.45 -3.69
CA PRO A 143 -22.54 -1.00 -3.09
C PRO A 143 -22.02 -2.27 -3.78
N LEU A 144 -22.90 -3.12 -4.29
CA LEU A 144 -22.52 -4.33 -5.04
C LEU A 144 -21.86 -3.99 -6.38
N LYS A 145 -22.39 -2.98 -7.09
CA LYS A 145 -21.77 -2.50 -8.33
C LYS A 145 -20.38 -1.91 -8.02
N ASP A 146 -20.26 -1.15 -6.94
CA ASP A 146 -18.99 -0.55 -6.55
C ASP A 146 -17.92 -1.60 -6.18
N VAL A 147 -18.30 -2.76 -5.63
CA VAL A 147 -17.41 -3.91 -5.47
C VAL A 147 -16.86 -4.35 -6.83
N PHE A 148 -17.73 -4.55 -7.82
CA PHE A 148 -17.31 -4.96 -9.16
C PHE A 148 -16.40 -3.92 -9.81
N ASP A 149 -16.77 -2.64 -9.76
CA ASP A 149 -16.00 -1.54 -10.32
C ASP A 149 -14.62 -1.43 -9.64
N THR A 150 -14.53 -1.67 -8.35
CA THR A 150 -13.26 -1.72 -7.60
C THR A 150 -12.32 -2.80 -8.14
N TYR A 151 -12.80 -4.01 -8.38
CA TYR A 151 -11.94 -5.12 -8.83
C TYR A 151 -11.54 -5.04 -10.30
N ILE A 152 -12.41 -4.56 -11.15
CA ILE A 152 -12.21 -4.59 -12.61
C ILE A 152 -11.75 -3.23 -13.14
N LEU A 153 -12.46 -2.16 -12.77
CA LEU A 153 -12.18 -0.83 -13.28
C LEU A 153 -11.14 -0.08 -12.44
N GLY A 154 -10.93 -0.49 -11.18
CA GLY A 154 -10.07 0.23 -10.22
C GLY A 154 -10.64 1.59 -9.86
N HIS A 155 -11.96 1.68 -9.85
CA HIS A 155 -12.71 2.85 -9.42
C HIS A 155 -13.66 2.44 -8.32
N SER A 156 -13.66 3.20 -7.24
CA SER A 156 -14.63 3.06 -6.17
C SER A 156 -15.19 4.43 -5.84
N GLY A 157 -16.51 4.54 -5.91
CA GLY A 157 -17.21 5.75 -5.56
C GLY A 157 -17.28 5.94 -4.05
N TYR A 158 -17.41 4.87 -3.30
CA TYR A 158 -17.50 4.94 -1.83
C TYR A 158 -16.16 4.96 -1.12
N ASN A 159 -15.10 4.39 -1.72
CA ASN A 159 -13.77 4.40 -1.12
C ASN A 159 -12.68 4.59 -2.19
N PRO A 160 -12.34 5.83 -2.54
CA PRO A 160 -11.38 6.13 -3.60
C PRO A 160 -10.01 5.49 -3.43
N ASN A 161 -9.63 5.11 -2.21
CA ASN A 161 -8.37 4.40 -1.96
C ASN A 161 -8.29 3.01 -2.61
N LEU A 162 -9.42 2.41 -2.94
CA LEU A 162 -9.47 1.04 -3.45
C LEU A 162 -9.04 0.90 -4.91
N TRP A 163 -8.63 1.98 -5.58
CA TRP A 163 -8.10 1.93 -6.96
C TRP A 163 -6.94 0.93 -7.14
N ILE A 164 -6.17 0.67 -6.07
CA ILE A 164 -5.06 -0.28 -6.05
C ILE A 164 -5.52 -1.74 -6.22
N ILE A 165 -6.76 -2.06 -5.83
CA ILE A 165 -7.30 -3.43 -5.80
C ILE A 165 -7.32 -4.06 -7.19
N ARG A 166 -7.61 -3.29 -8.25
CA ARG A 166 -7.54 -3.76 -9.63
C ARG A 166 -6.18 -4.37 -9.96
N PHE A 167 -5.11 -3.70 -9.57
CA PHE A 167 -3.75 -4.19 -9.81
C PHE A 167 -3.47 -5.43 -8.98
N GLU A 168 -3.84 -5.43 -7.70
CA GLU A 168 -3.70 -6.58 -6.81
C GLU A 168 -4.48 -7.80 -7.30
N PHE A 169 -5.57 -7.62 -8.02
CA PHE A 169 -6.39 -8.71 -8.54
C PHE A 169 -5.94 -9.17 -9.93
N LEU A 170 -5.70 -8.26 -10.89
CA LEU A 170 -5.47 -8.61 -12.29
C LEU A 170 -3.99 -8.89 -12.63
N VAL A 171 -3.04 -8.10 -12.09
CA VAL A 171 -1.62 -8.24 -12.46
C VAL A 171 -1.03 -9.60 -12.05
N PRO A 172 -1.43 -10.25 -10.96
CA PRO A 172 -1.01 -11.62 -10.63
C PRO A 172 -1.21 -12.65 -11.74
N ILE A 173 -2.23 -12.49 -12.60
CA ILE A 173 -2.45 -13.35 -13.76
C ILE A 173 -1.26 -13.22 -14.72
N LEU A 174 -0.86 -11.98 -15.04
CA LEU A 174 0.26 -11.70 -15.93
C LEU A 174 1.58 -12.25 -15.34
N ILE A 175 1.79 -12.12 -14.04
CA ILE A 175 2.94 -12.71 -13.35
C ILE A 175 2.92 -14.24 -13.48
N LEU A 176 1.77 -14.87 -13.26
CA LEU A 176 1.64 -16.33 -13.37
C LEU A 176 1.93 -16.84 -14.78
N LEU A 177 1.49 -16.10 -15.81
CA LEU A 177 1.75 -16.45 -17.21
C LEU A 177 3.23 -16.26 -17.59
N THR A 178 3.91 -15.31 -16.97
CA THR A 178 5.25 -14.86 -17.41
C THR A 178 6.40 -15.27 -16.47
N TYR A 179 6.11 -15.73 -15.23
CA TYR A 179 7.17 -15.99 -14.23
C TYR A 179 8.25 -16.96 -14.70
N LYS A 180 7.92 -17.93 -15.59
CA LYS A 180 8.87 -18.89 -16.16
C LYS A 180 9.90 -18.23 -17.08
N LEU A 181 9.54 -17.10 -17.70
CA LEU A 181 10.40 -16.36 -18.62
C LEU A 181 11.50 -15.57 -17.89
N ILE A 182 11.36 -15.34 -16.60
CA ILE A 182 12.31 -14.53 -15.81
C ILE A 182 13.73 -15.12 -15.76
N LYS A 183 13.88 -16.41 -16.01
CA LYS A 183 15.19 -17.07 -16.12
C LYS A 183 16.03 -16.51 -17.27
N TYR A 184 15.40 -16.02 -18.33
CA TYR A 184 16.11 -15.45 -19.48
C TYR A 184 16.60 -14.02 -19.17
N ARG A 185 17.85 -13.77 -19.54
CA ARG A 185 18.49 -12.47 -19.28
C ARG A 185 17.78 -11.34 -20.04
N ILE A 186 17.37 -11.62 -21.28
CA ILE A 186 16.67 -10.65 -22.12
C ILE A 186 15.36 -10.17 -21.45
N THR A 187 14.56 -11.09 -20.89
CA THR A 187 13.32 -10.74 -20.21
C THR A 187 13.56 -9.77 -19.05
N ARG A 188 14.60 -9.99 -18.26
CA ARG A 188 14.94 -9.09 -17.13
C ARG A 188 15.34 -7.71 -17.62
N TYR A 189 16.18 -7.62 -18.64
CA TYR A 189 16.56 -6.33 -19.22
C TYR A 189 15.39 -5.61 -19.87
N SER A 190 14.53 -6.33 -20.61
CA SER A 190 13.33 -5.73 -21.21
C SER A 190 12.41 -5.12 -20.15
N ILE A 191 12.21 -5.77 -19.00
CA ILE A 191 11.41 -5.22 -17.88
C ILE A 191 12.08 -3.94 -17.34
N PHE A 192 13.39 -3.94 -17.11
CA PHE A 192 14.10 -2.75 -16.62
C PHE A 192 14.02 -1.58 -17.60
N ILE A 193 14.30 -1.83 -18.89
CA ILE A 193 14.25 -0.80 -19.93
C ILE A 193 12.83 -0.25 -20.05
N LEU A 194 11.83 -1.11 -20.13
CA LEU A 194 10.43 -0.69 -20.22
C LEU A 194 10.00 0.14 -19.01
N THR A 195 10.41 -0.26 -17.80
CA THR A 195 10.13 0.51 -16.58
C THR A 195 10.80 1.88 -16.63
N ALA A 196 12.07 1.95 -17.04
CA ALA A 196 12.80 3.21 -17.17
C ALA A 196 12.17 4.14 -18.20
N VAL A 197 11.76 3.62 -19.36
CA VAL A 197 11.10 4.39 -20.44
C VAL A 197 9.75 4.93 -19.97
N VAL A 198 8.92 4.09 -19.34
CA VAL A 198 7.58 4.50 -18.88
C VAL A 198 7.68 5.52 -17.74
N MET A 199 8.59 5.31 -16.79
CA MET A 199 8.79 6.26 -15.70
C MET A 199 9.40 7.58 -16.21
N GLY A 200 10.37 7.51 -17.13
CA GLY A 200 10.93 8.69 -17.78
C GLY A 200 9.87 9.48 -18.55
N GLY A 201 9.03 8.80 -19.31
CA GLY A 201 7.91 9.41 -20.02
C GLY A 201 6.91 10.09 -19.07
N TYR A 202 6.59 9.45 -17.93
CA TYR A 202 5.76 10.07 -16.91
C TYR A 202 6.40 11.34 -16.33
N ILE A 203 7.70 11.29 -15.99
CA ILE A 203 8.42 12.45 -15.42
C ILE A 203 8.48 13.61 -16.41
N LEU A 204 8.73 13.32 -17.71
CA LEU A 204 8.88 14.36 -18.73
C LEU A 204 7.55 14.93 -19.24
N MET A 205 6.53 14.08 -19.37
CA MET A 205 5.27 14.45 -20.02
C MET A 205 4.09 14.64 -19.06
N GLY A 206 4.22 14.18 -17.77
CA GLY A 206 3.15 14.28 -16.78
C GLY A 206 1.90 13.46 -17.10
N ILE A 207 2.01 12.39 -17.93
CA ILE A 207 0.86 11.61 -18.39
C ILE A 207 0.46 10.58 -17.34
N ASP A 208 -0.69 10.76 -16.68
CA ASP A 208 -1.21 9.89 -15.62
C ASP A 208 -1.36 8.42 -16.05
N LYS A 209 -1.69 8.16 -17.32
CA LYS A 209 -1.76 6.79 -17.85
C LYS A 209 -0.42 6.08 -17.79
N MET A 210 0.70 6.79 -18.00
CA MET A 210 2.04 6.22 -17.85
C MET A 210 2.35 5.89 -16.39
N LEU A 211 1.89 6.69 -15.45
CA LEU A 211 2.01 6.39 -14.03
C LEU A 211 1.28 5.09 -13.67
N LEU A 212 0.03 4.93 -14.11
CA LEU A 212 -0.73 3.70 -13.87
C LEU A 212 -0.04 2.47 -14.48
N PHE A 213 0.53 2.61 -15.67
CA PHE A 213 1.27 1.52 -16.30
C PHE A 213 2.57 1.19 -15.55
N SER A 214 3.24 2.20 -14.97
CA SER A 214 4.43 1.99 -14.14
C SER A 214 4.15 1.09 -12.93
N TYR A 215 2.96 1.17 -12.33
CA TYR A 215 2.56 0.30 -11.23
C TYR A 215 2.48 -1.18 -11.64
N VAL A 216 1.99 -1.47 -12.85
CA VAL A 216 2.03 -2.83 -13.42
C VAL A 216 3.48 -3.32 -13.52
N LEU A 217 4.38 -2.48 -14.03
CA LEU A 217 5.79 -2.82 -14.17
C LEU A 217 6.48 -3.04 -12.81
N MET A 218 6.04 -2.37 -11.75
CA MET A 218 6.56 -2.60 -10.39
C MET A 218 6.28 -4.02 -9.89
N PHE A 219 5.15 -4.63 -10.24
CA PHE A 219 4.94 -6.05 -9.97
C PHE A 219 5.96 -6.93 -10.69
N PHE A 220 6.29 -6.62 -11.95
CA PHE A 220 7.31 -7.36 -12.69
C PHE A 220 8.73 -7.12 -12.15
N LEU A 221 9.03 -5.92 -11.65
CA LEU A 221 10.28 -5.69 -10.91
C LEU A 221 10.31 -6.53 -9.63
N GLY A 222 9.18 -6.66 -8.94
CA GLY A 222 9.04 -7.58 -7.81
C GLY A 222 9.34 -9.04 -8.19
N LEU A 223 8.94 -9.48 -9.38
CA LEU A 223 9.34 -10.79 -9.93
C LEU A 223 10.86 -10.90 -10.10
N ILE A 224 11.53 -9.86 -10.60
CA ILE A 224 13.00 -9.83 -10.73
C ILE A 224 13.65 -9.89 -9.34
N VAL A 225 13.13 -9.11 -8.37
CA VAL A 225 13.61 -9.14 -6.97
C VAL A 225 13.50 -10.55 -6.40
N ALA A 226 12.35 -11.21 -6.57
CA ALA A 226 12.13 -12.58 -6.11
C ALA A 226 13.10 -13.58 -6.75
N TYR A 227 13.29 -13.49 -8.07
CA TYR A 227 14.20 -14.35 -8.79
C TYR A 227 15.65 -14.15 -8.30
N ARG A 228 16.11 -12.91 -8.21
CA ARG A 228 17.46 -12.60 -7.68
C ARG A 228 17.62 -13.05 -6.25
N ALA A 229 16.64 -12.80 -5.40
CA ALA A 229 16.67 -13.24 -4.01
C ALA A 229 16.77 -14.76 -3.89
N SER A 230 16.17 -15.52 -4.82
CA SER A 230 16.19 -17.00 -4.77
C SER A 230 17.48 -17.62 -5.29
N ILE A 231 18.25 -16.95 -6.15
CA ILE A 231 19.48 -17.49 -6.76
C ILE A 231 20.78 -16.88 -6.22
N ASP A 232 20.72 -15.62 -5.78
CA ASP A 232 21.92 -14.91 -5.31
C ASP A 232 22.20 -15.27 -3.84
N THR A 233 23.49 -15.47 -3.51
CA THR A 233 23.99 -15.59 -2.15
C THR A 233 24.97 -14.45 -1.90
N PRO A 234 24.48 -13.22 -1.65
CA PRO A 234 25.36 -12.06 -1.53
C PRO A 234 26.27 -12.18 -0.31
N SER A 235 27.53 -11.74 -0.45
CA SER A 235 28.45 -11.66 0.67
C SER A 235 27.96 -10.69 1.74
N SER A 236 28.41 -10.87 2.99
CA SER A 236 28.07 -9.95 4.09
C SER A 236 28.44 -8.49 3.76
N GLN A 237 29.56 -8.29 3.06
CA GLN A 237 30.00 -6.96 2.64
C GLN A 237 29.05 -6.35 1.61
N LYS A 238 28.58 -7.13 0.61
CA LYS A 238 27.59 -6.67 -0.38
C LYS A 238 26.28 -6.27 0.29
N ILE A 239 25.82 -7.05 1.27
CA ILE A 239 24.61 -6.71 2.04
C ILE A 239 24.79 -5.39 2.80
N LYS A 240 25.96 -5.14 3.41
CA LYS A 240 26.26 -3.88 4.10
C LYS A 240 26.16 -2.69 3.14
N TRP A 241 26.79 -2.79 1.95
CA TRP A 241 26.72 -1.74 0.93
C TRP A 241 25.31 -1.49 0.41
N MET A 242 24.53 -2.55 0.17
CA MET A 242 23.13 -2.42 -0.23
C MET A 242 22.29 -1.74 0.87
N THR A 243 22.56 -2.05 2.14
CA THR A 243 21.90 -1.41 3.29
C THR A 243 22.25 0.07 3.37
N PHE A 244 23.53 0.42 3.21
CA PHE A 244 23.99 1.80 3.19
C PHE A 244 23.34 2.59 2.03
N ALA A 245 23.34 2.01 0.82
CA ALA A 245 22.68 2.62 -0.33
C ALA A 245 21.17 2.86 -0.08
N ALA A 246 20.48 1.91 0.56
CA ALA A 246 19.08 2.10 0.92
C ALA A 246 18.88 3.24 1.92
N MET A 247 19.76 3.41 2.91
CA MET A 247 19.69 4.55 3.84
C MET A 247 19.93 5.88 3.14
N VAL A 248 20.91 5.96 2.23
CA VAL A 248 21.18 7.17 1.44
C VAL A 248 19.97 7.50 0.55
N LEU A 249 19.41 6.52 -0.15
CA LEU A 249 18.21 6.72 -0.99
C LEU A 249 16.99 7.16 -0.17
N TRP A 250 16.84 6.66 1.05
CA TRP A 250 15.80 7.14 1.97
C TRP A 250 15.98 8.64 2.27
N CYS A 251 17.17 9.06 2.63
CA CYS A 251 17.46 10.49 2.90
C CYS A 251 17.19 11.35 1.66
N ILE A 252 17.60 10.89 0.47
CA ILE A 252 17.35 11.58 -0.79
C ILE A 252 15.84 11.66 -1.08
N SER A 253 15.09 10.58 -0.91
CA SER A 253 13.63 10.54 -1.11
C SER A 253 12.88 11.52 -0.19
N VAL A 254 13.39 11.77 1.00
CA VAL A 254 12.81 12.76 1.93
C VAL A 254 13.11 14.21 1.51
N ILE A 255 14.29 14.44 0.89
CA ILE A 255 14.72 15.78 0.47
C ILE A 255 13.99 16.24 -0.79
N PHE A 256 13.88 15.36 -1.78
CA PHE A 256 13.25 15.66 -3.06
C PHE A 256 11.78 15.22 -3.02
N ASN A 257 10.85 16.13 -3.16
CA ASN A 257 9.41 15.84 -3.07
C ASN A 257 8.70 16.08 -4.40
N ASP A 258 9.17 15.45 -5.48
CA ASP A 258 8.58 15.58 -6.81
C ASP A 258 8.52 14.22 -7.56
N SER A 259 8.24 14.27 -8.86
CA SER A 259 8.12 13.07 -9.69
C SER A 259 9.41 12.24 -9.79
N VAL A 260 10.60 12.86 -9.60
CA VAL A 260 11.90 12.16 -9.58
C VAL A 260 12.00 11.22 -8.38
N ASN A 261 11.35 11.56 -7.26
CA ASN A 261 11.29 10.72 -6.08
C ASN A 261 10.75 9.33 -6.35
N ARG A 262 9.83 9.18 -7.30
CA ARG A 262 9.25 7.87 -7.60
C ARG A 262 10.27 6.87 -8.13
N LEU A 263 11.27 7.31 -8.88
CA LEU A 263 12.40 6.45 -9.29
C LEU A 263 13.25 6.07 -8.09
N ILE A 264 13.55 7.03 -7.22
CA ILE A 264 14.31 6.80 -5.99
C ILE A 264 13.58 5.81 -5.09
N ASP A 265 12.28 6.01 -4.87
CA ASP A 265 11.42 5.14 -4.06
C ASP A 265 11.33 3.71 -4.64
N MET A 266 11.32 3.57 -5.95
CA MET A 266 11.32 2.27 -6.64
C MET A 266 12.64 1.52 -6.41
N ILE A 267 13.78 2.20 -6.53
CA ILE A 267 15.10 1.62 -6.29
C ILE A 267 15.26 1.27 -4.82
N LEU A 268 14.87 2.19 -3.93
CA LEU A 268 14.88 2.01 -2.48
C LEU A 268 14.05 0.78 -2.07
N SER A 269 12.80 0.69 -2.53
CA SER A 269 11.91 -0.43 -2.21
C SER A 269 12.46 -1.76 -2.72
N SER A 270 13.05 -1.79 -3.92
CA SER A 270 13.68 -2.98 -4.49
C SER A 270 14.88 -3.45 -3.66
N LEU A 271 15.74 -2.50 -3.24
CA LEU A 271 16.89 -2.80 -2.36
C LEU A 271 16.44 -3.29 -0.99
N LEU A 272 15.44 -2.65 -0.38
CA LEU A 272 14.90 -3.08 0.91
C LEU A 272 14.39 -4.52 0.84
N LEU A 273 13.64 -4.87 -0.18
CA LEU A 273 13.10 -6.23 -0.36
C LEU A 273 14.22 -7.26 -0.54
N LEU A 274 15.24 -6.96 -1.37
CA LEU A 274 16.40 -7.84 -1.56
C LEU A 274 17.19 -8.04 -0.27
N VAL A 275 17.50 -6.95 0.43
CA VAL A 275 18.29 -7.05 1.67
C VAL A 275 17.51 -7.80 2.76
N MET A 276 16.21 -7.52 2.91
CA MET A 276 15.36 -8.22 3.89
C MET A 276 15.19 -9.70 3.60
N TYR A 277 15.30 -10.12 2.35
CA TYR A 277 15.31 -11.56 2.02
C TYR A 277 16.53 -12.27 2.61
N HIS A 278 17.69 -11.65 2.56
CA HIS A 278 18.97 -12.26 2.95
C HIS A 278 19.35 -12.00 4.40
N LYS A 279 18.91 -10.89 4.97
CA LYS A 279 19.31 -10.46 6.33
C LYS A 279 18.15 -9.79 7.06
N THR A 280 18.05 -10.10 8.35
CA THR A 280 17.17 -9.37 9.26
C THR A 280 17.92 -8.16 9.84
N PHE A 281 17.39 -6.96 9.62
CA PHE A 281 17.91 -5.74 10.21
C PHE A 281 17.67 -5.68 11.72
N ALA A 282 18.65 -5.18 12.47
CA ALA A 282 18.51 -4.95 13.91
C ALA A 282 17.33 -4.01 14.22
N GLY A 283 17.18 -2.92 13.46
CA GLY A 283 16.05 -1.99 13.61
C GLY A 283 14.69 -2.65 13.41
N ILE A 284 14.54 -3.52 12.40
CA ILE A 284 13.28 -4.25 12.19
C ILE A 284 13.00 -5.22 13.34
N LYS A 285 14.04 -5.87 13.91
CA LYS A 285 13.88 -6.71 15.11
C LYS A 285 13.40 -5.91 16.32
N ILE A 286 13.89 -4.68 16.49
CA ILE A 286 13.45 -3.78 17.56
C ILE A 286 12.00 -3.37 17.31
N LEU A 287 11.67 -2.91 16.11
CA LEU A 287 10.30 -2.54 15.71
C LEU A 287 9.30 -3.70 15.87
N ALA A 288 9.71 -4.92 15.56
CA ALA A 288 8.89 -6.12 15.75
C ALA A 288 8.57 -6.45 17.21
N LYS A 289 9.33 -5.90 18.18
CA LYS A 289 9.03 -6.02 19.61
C LYS A 289 7.96 -5.02 20.07
N VAL A 290 7.71 -3.96 19.33
CA VAL A 290 6.67 -2.98 19.62
C VAL A 290 5.31 -3.57 19.24
N PRO A 291 4.39 -3.81 20.22
CA PRO A 291 3.12 -4.51 19.94
C PRO A 291 2.28 -3.82 18.87
N PHE A 292 2.24 -2.49 18.87
CA PHE A 292 1.54 -1.69 17.87
C PHE A 292 2.05 -1.97 16.46
N VAL A 293 3.38 -1.87 16.24
CA VAL A 293 4.00 -2.09 14.92
C VAL A 293 3.82 -3.52 14.43
N LYS A 294 3.98 -4.49 15.33
CA LYS A 294 3.77 -5.91 15.01
C LYS A 294 2.34 -6.19 14.59
N THR A 295 1.37 -5.61 15.28
CA THR A 295 -0.05 -5.77 14.98
C THR A 295 -0.40 -5.04 13.68
N LEU A 296 0.07 -3.80 13.51
CA LEU A 296 -0.11 -3.01 12.29
C LEU A 296 0.39 -3.77 11.05
N GLY A 297 1.53 -4.45 11.15
CA GLY A 297 2.03 -5.31 10.07
C GLY A 297 1.05 -6.41 9.66
N LYS A 298 0.32 -6.99 10.62
CA LYS A 298 -0.67 -8.04 10.36
C LYS A 298 -1.96 -7.50 9.74
N ILE A 299 -2.44 -6.38 10.26
CA ILE A 299 -3.72 -5.74 9.88
C ILE A 299 -3.57 -4.67 8.80
N SER A 300 -2.40 -4.55 8.19
CA SER A 300 -2.07 -3.45 7.26
C SER A 300 -3.02 -3.34 6.08
N TYR A 301 -3.58 -4.45 5.61
CA TYR A 301 -4.55 -4.46 4.53
C TYR A 301 -5.88 -3.84 4.97
N GLU A 302 -6.42 -4.27 6.09
CA GLU A 302 -7.64 -3.72 6.69
C GLU A 302 -7.45 -2.25 7.06
N PHE A 303 -6.29 -1.90 7.62
CA PHE A 303 -5.95 -0.52 7.96
C PHE A 303 -5.95 0.38 6.72
N PHE A 304 -5.37 -0.11 5.61
CA PHE A 304 -5.42 0.58 4.33
C PHE A 304 -6.85 0.73 3.81
N VAL A 305 -7.69 -0.27 3.97
CA VAL A 305 -9.07 -0.23 3.46
C VAL A 305 -9.96 0.72 4.26
N TYR A 306 -9.81 0.80 5.59
CA TYR A 306 -10.73 1.56 6.44
C TYR A 306 -10.33 3.01 6.71
N HIS A 307 -9.05 3.38 6.58
CA HIS A 307 -8.60 4.69 7.08
C HIS A 307 -9.31 5.88 6.44
N LEU A 308 -9.60 5.83 5.13
CA LEU A 308 -10.14 6.99 4.44
C LEU A 308 -11.61 7.26 4.82
N CYS A 309 -12.42 6.23 4.99
CA CYS A 309 -13.81 6.42 5.41
C CYS A 309 -13.89 6.98 6.85
N VAL A 310 -12.98 6.57 7.75
CA VAL A 310 -12.89 7.14 9.11
C VAL A 310 -12.41 8.59 9.08
N ILE A 311 -11.42 8.91 8.24
CA ILE A 311 -10.93 10.29 8.08
C ILE A 311 -12.06 11.21 7.60
N ALA A 312 -12.80 10.81 6.56
CA ALA A 312 -13.84 11.63 5.95
C ALA A 312 -15.12 11.78 6.80
N SER A 313 -15.33 10.89 7.75
CA SER A 313 -16.50 10.91 8.64
C SER A 313 -16.14 11.37 10.04
N LEU A 314 -15.84 10.42 10.92
CA LEU A 314 -15.64 10.64 12.34
C LEU A 314 -14.49 11.60 12.66
N SER A 315 -13.38 11.54 11.90
CA SER A 315 -12.25 12.44 12.15
C SER A 315 -12.60 13.88 11.79
N CYS A 316 -13.26 14.12 10.66
CA CYS A 316 -13.75 15.45 10.31
C CYS A 316 -14.73 15.97 11.37
N TRP A 317 -15.65 15.13 11.85
CA TRP A 317 -16.58 15.48 12.92
C TRP A 317 -15.87 15.84 14.22
N ILE A 318 -14.93 15.03 14.72
CA ILE A 318 -14.16 15.29 15.94
C ILE A 318 -13.41 16.64 15.83
N PHE A 319 -12.75 16.86 14.69
CA PHE A 319 -12.02 18.10 14.45
C PHE A 319 -12.95 19.31 14.53
N LEU A 320 -14.10 19.27 13.87
CA LEU A 320 -15.06 20.37 13.85
C LEU A 320 -15.60 20.70 15.25
N GLN A 321 -15.85 19.67 16.10
CA GLN A 321 -16.29 19.90 17.49
C GLN A 321 -15.21 20.59 18.32
N LEU A 322 -13.95 20.26 18.11
CA LEU A 322 -12.84 20.75 18.91
C LEU A 322 -12.24 22.07 18.40
N TYR A 323 -12.42 22.36 17.12
CA TYR A 323 -11.75 23.48 16.47
C TYR A 323 -12.12 24.84 17.08
N SER A 324 -13.38 25.06 17.40
CA SER A 324 -13.88 26.30 18.01
C SER A 324 -13.39 26.50 19.45
N GLU A 325 -13.14 25.41 20.18
CA GLU A 325 -12.80 25.48 21.60
C GLU A 325 -11.29 25.54 21.86
N CYS A 326 -10.50 24.74 21.12
CA CYS A 326 -9.06 24.61 21.41
C CYS A 326 -8.14 24.98 20.23
N GLY A 327 -8.72 25.47 19.13
CA GLY A 327 -7.97 25.93 17.95
C GLY A 327 -7.38 24.79 17.13
N TYR A 328 -6.79 25.15 15.96
CA TYR A 328 -6.39 24.21 14.93
C TYR A 328 -5.43 23.09 15.40
N TYR A 329 -4.32 23.43 16.04
CA TYR A 329 -3.26 22.46 16.33
C TYR A 329 -3.65 21.44 17.41
N ILE A 330 -4.38 21.88 18.46
CA ILE A 330 -4.83 21.00 19.53
C ILE A 330 -5.95 20.10 19.00
N ALA A 331 -6.92 20.68 18.27
CA ALA A 331 -7.98 19.92 17.62
C ALA A 331 -7.39 18.86 16.68
N LEU A 332 -6.39 19.22 15.84
CA LEU A 332 -5.73 18.30 14.92
C LEU A 332 -5.02 17.16 15.67
N LEU A 333 -4.29 17.46 16.75
CA LEU A 333 -3.56 16.45 17.53
C LEU A 333 -4.52 15.45 18.17
N ILE A 334 -5.59 15.92 18.80
CA ILE A 334 -6.59 15.04 19.43
C ILE A 334 -7.28 14.20 18.36
N THR A 335 -7.70 14.82 17.27
CA THR A 335 -8.33 14.13 16.13
C THR A 335 -7.40 13.07 15.56
N TYR A 336 -6.11 13.36 15.39
CA TYR A 336 -5.12 12.39 14.90
C TYR A 336 -5.04 11.16 15.80
N ILE A 337 -4.90 11.36 17.12
CA ILE A 337 -4.81 10.26 18.08
C ILE A 337 -6.09 9.42 18.05
N CYS A 338 -7.26 10.06 18.10
CA CYS A 338 -8.55 9.37 18.01
C CYS A 338 -8.69 8.58 16.70
N THR A 339 -8.31 9.19 15.56
CA THR A 339 -8.37 8.53 14.24
C THR A 339 -7.51 7.28 14.21
N VAL A 340 -6.24 7.36 14.66
CA VAL A 340 -5.33 6.20 14.71
C VAL A 340 -5.92 5.07 15.54
N ILE A 341 -6.45 5.38 16.74
CA ILE A 341 -7.07 4.38 17.62
C ILE A 341 -8.28 3.71 16.94
N ILE A 342 -9.16 4.50 16.33
CA ILE A 342 -10.39 4.00 15.72
C ILE A 342 -10.09 3.16 14.49
N VAL A 343 -9.23 3.63 13.57
CA VAL A 343 -8.83 2.86 12.38
C VAL A 343 -8.15 1.57 12.79
N PHE A 344 -7.27 1.61 13.79
CA PHE A 344 -6.58 0.43 14.29
C PHE A 344 -7.56 -0.58 14.89
N ALA A 345 -8.52 -0.13 15.71
CA ALA A 345 -9.53 -1.00 16.33
C ALA A 345 -10.44 -1.65 15.27
N LEU A 346 -10.98 -0.86 14.32
CA LEU A 346 -11.80 -1.37 13.23
C LEU A 346 -11.04 -2.39 12.37
N SER A 347 -9.79 -2.10 12.03
CA SER A 347 -8.94 -2.98 11.25
C SER A 347 -8.65 -4.29 11.98
N TRP A 348 -8.38 -4.21 13.29
CA TRP A 348 -8.13 -5.39 14.10
C TRP A 348 -9.37 -6.28 14.23
N VAL A 349 -10.55 -5.67 14.45
CA VAL A 349 -11.83 -6.41 14.50
C VAL A 349 -12.12 -7.07 13.16
N SER A 350 -12.01 -6.35 12.05
CA SER A 350 -12.21 -6.89 10.69
C SER A 350 -11.26 -8.05 10.39
N TYR A 351 -9.98 -7.89 10.70
CA TYR A 351 -8.96 -8.93 10.55
C TYR A 351 -9.29 -10.17 11.39
N TYR A 352 -9.66 -9.98 12.66
CA TYR A 352 -10.02 -11.07 13.54
C TYR A 352 -11.26 -11.85 13.06
N LEU A 353 -12.30 -11.14 12.64
CA LEU A 353 -13.51 -11.75 12.08
C LEU A 353 -13.22 -12.53 10.80
N THR A 354 -12.41 -11.96 9.90
CA THR A 354 -11.97 -12.61 8.67
C THR A 354 -11.20 -13.90 8.98
N LEU A 355 -10.25 -13.86 9.91
CA LEU A 355 -9.46 -15.04 10.28
C LEU A 355 -10.30 -16.12 10.96
N LYS A 356 -11.17 -15.73 11.91
CA LYS A 356 -11.88 -16.69 12.75
C LYS A 356 -13.08 -17.34 12.05
N TYR A 357 -13.80 -16.56 11.26
CA TYR A 357 -15.06 -17.03 10.69
C TYR A 357 -14.99 -17.23 9.18
N TYR A 358 -14.44 -16.30 8.44
CA TYR A 358 -14.46 -16.34 6.98
C TYR A 358 -13.42 -17.30 6.39
N ASN A 359 -12.16 -17.26 6.83
CA ASN A 359 -11.12 -18.12 6.28
C ASN A 359 -11.36 -19.63 6.48
N PRO A 360 -11.91 -20.12 7.62
CA PRO A 360 -12.29 -21.51 7.75
C PRO A 360 -13.39 -21.94 6.78
N ILE A 361 -14.37 -21.08 6.52
CA ILE A 361 -15.43 -21.33 5.53
C ILE A 361 -14.79 -21.41 4.15
N LEU A 362 -13.98 -20.42 3.77
CA LEU A 362 -13.31 -20.39 2.47
C LEU A 362 -12.49 -21.67 2.20
N LYS A 363 -11.76 -22.18 3.19
CA LYS A 363 -10.98 -23.43 3.05
C LYS A 363 -11.82 -24.68 2.76
N LYS A 364 -13.12 -24.66 3.10
CA LYS A 364 -14.02 -25.80 2.82
C LYS A 364 -14.55 -25.78 1.38
N PHE A 365 -14.63 -24.59 0.77
CA PHE A 365 -15.22 -24.43 -0.57
C PHE A 365 -14.18 -24.27 -1.68
N VAL A 366 -12.96 -23.97 -1.35
CA VAL A 366 -11.87 -23.65 -2.28
C VAL A 366 -10.55 -24.27 -1.84
#